data_b200f1b0f59e3400fbdd50c880f7493a
#
_entry.id   b200f1b0f59e3400fbdd50c880f7493a
#
_cell.length_a   1.000
_cell.length_b   1.000
_cell.length_c   1.000
_cell.angle_alpha   90.00
_cell.angle_beta   90.00
_cell.angle_gamma   90.00
#
_symmetry.space_group_name_H-M   'P 1'
#
loop_
_entity.id
_entity.type
_entity.pdbx_description
1 polymer ?
#
loop_
_entity_poly.entity_id
_entity_poly.type
_entity_poly.pdbx_seq_one_letter_code
_entity_poly.pdbx_strand_id
1 'polypeptide(L)'
;SEDTWTRTQLLFICTPGNPTGATLSKAQLKALIQLADKYDFVIASDECYSEIYRDKPPAGLLEACAEMGRHDYRRCVVFHSLSKRSNLPGLRSGFAAGDSEVLQRFLRYRTYHGCAMPIHHQLASIAAWNDEKHVQTNRALYREKFDAVLDILGGPLKVSAPAAGFYLWPKTPISDDAFAQRLQAEHNVTVLPGRYLSRTINGKNPGENRIRMALVAPLEECIEGAQRIKALLDAL
;
A
#
# COMPACT_ATOMS: atom_id res chain seq x y z
N SER A 1 -20.69 1.28 -12.98
CA SER A 1 -22.00 0.94 -13.58
C SER A 1 -22.17 -0.58 -13.63
N GLU A 2 -23.39 -1.05 -13.81
CA GLU A 2 -23.67 -2.50 -13.96
C GLU A 2 -22.96 -3.07 -15.21
N ASP A 3 -22.94 -2.33 -16.32
CA ASP A 3 -22.20 -2.69 -17.52
C ASP A 3 -20.69 -2.90 -17.26
N THR A 4 -20.10 -2.13 -16.36
CA THR A 4 -18.69 -2.34 -15.97
C THR A 4 -18.52 -3.68 -15.26
N TRP A 5 -19.41 -4.02 -14.32
CA TRP A 5 -19.32 -5.26 -13.55
C TRP A 5 -19.51 -6.49 -14.42
N THR A 6 -20.45 -6.48 -15.37
CA THR A 6 -20.70 -7.61 -16.28
C THR A 6 -19.52 -7.94 -17.18
N ARG A 7 -18.62 -6.97 -17.43
CA ARG A 7 -17.39 -7.16 -18.22
C ARG A 7 -16.13 -7.36 -17.39
N THR A 8 -16.25 -7.28 -16.06
CA THR A 8 -15.12 -7.44 -15.15
C THR A 8 -14.80 -8.92 -15.00
N GLN A 9 -13.54 -9.31 -15.19
CA GLN A 9 -13.03 -10.66 -14.93
C GLN A 9 -12.14 -10.69 -13.69
N LEU A 10 -11.45 -9.59 -13.41
CA LEU A 10 -10.54 -9.43 -12.29
C LEU A 10 -10.66 -8.02 -11.71
N LEU A 11 -10.88 -7.95 -10.40
CA LEU A 11 -10.76 -6.72 -9.64
C LEU A 11 -9.49 -6.75 -8.82
N PHE A 12 -8.55 -5.85 -9.12
CA PHE A 12 -7.34 -5.70 -8.33
C PHE A 12 -7.52 -4.56 -7.32
N ILE A 13 -7.35 -4.85 -6.04
CA ILE A 13 -7.40 -3.86 -4.95
C ILE A 13 -6.10 -3.88 -4.17
N CYS A 14 -5.75 -2.73 -3.57
CA CYS A 14 -4.63 -2.60 -2.64
C CYS A 14 -5.16 -2.02 -1.34
N THR A 15 -5.14 -2.79 -0.27
CA THR A 15 -5.63 -2.38 1.04
C THR A 15 -4.74 -2.94 2.16
N PRO A 16 -3.94 -2.06 2.82
CA PRO A 16 -3.81 -0.60 2.68
C PRO A 16 -3.23 -0.14 1.34
N GLY A 17 -3.74 0.97 0.82
CA GLY A 17 -3.42 1.47 -0.50
C GLY A 17 -2.12 2.27 -0.60
N ASN A 18 -1.35 2.02 -1.65
CA ASN A 18 -0.27 2.89 -2.10
C ASN A 18 -0.83 3.77 -3.24
N PRO A 19 -0.81 5.11 -3.14
CA PRO A 19 -0.04 5.95 -2.19
C PRO A 19 -0.82 6.46 -0.98
N THR A 20 -2.11 6.18 -0.86
CA THR A 20 -3.03 6.90 0.03
C THR A 20 -3.01 6.42 1.48
N GLY A 21 -2.56 5.18 1.74
CA GLY A 21 -2.72 4.53 3.02
C GLY A 21 -4.17 4.22 3.42
N ALA A 22 -5.11 4.40 2.48
CA ALA A 22 -6.51 4.10 2.71
C ALA A 22 -6.75 2.60 2.87
N THR A 23 -7.67 2.24 3.75
CA THR A 23 -8.07 0.86 4.02
C THR A 23 -9.54 0.66 3.67
N LEU A 24 -9.87 -0.54 3.23
CA LEU A 24 -11.26 -0.96 3.08
C LEU A 24 -11.77 -1.53 4.40
N SER A 25 -12.98 -1.14 4.77
CA SER A 25 -13.68 -1.74 5.92
C SER A 25 -14.18 -3.15 5.59
N LYS A 26 -14.41 -3.97 6.62
CA LYS A 26 -15.02 -5.30 6.45
C LYS A 26 -16.34 -5.23 5.68
N ALA A 27 -17.17 -4.23 5.93
CA ALA A 27 -18.44 -4.04 5.21
C ALA A 27 -18.21 -3.81 3.71
N GLN A 28 -17.21 -3.00 3.34
CA GLN A 28 -16.86 -2.76 1.93
C GLN A 28 -16.29 -4.03 1.28
N LEU A 29 -15.42 -4.78 1.97
CA LEU A 29 -14.91 -6.05 1.48
C LEU A 29 -16.03 -7.07 1.25
N LYS A 30 -16.96 -7.22 2.21
CA LYS A 30 -18.13 -8.09 2.06
C LYS A 30 -19.02 -7.69 0.87
N ALA A 31 -19.22 -6.40 0.64
CA ALA A 31 -19.95 -5.90 -0.53
C ALA A 31 -19.24 -6.24 -1.85
N LEU A 32 -17.90 -6.13 -1.91
CA LEU A 32 -17.12 -6.53 -3.08
C LEU A 32 -17.19 -8.04 -3.33
N ILE A 33 -17.17 -8.87 -2.27
CA ILE A 33 -17.32 -10.32 -2.37
C ILE A 33 -18.71 -10.67 -2.96
N GLN A 34 -19.77 -10.01 -2.51
CA GLN A 34 -21.13 -10.20 -3.06
C GLN A 34 -21.22 -9.79 -4.54
N LEU A 35 -20.53 -8.72 -4.93
CA LEU A 35 -20.41 -8.32 -6.35
C LEU A 35 -19.64 -9.34 -7.17
N ALA A 36 -18.55 -9.90 -6.63
CA ALA A 36 -17.78 -10.96 -7.28
C ALA A 36 -18.63 -12.22 -7.50
N ASP A 37 -19.49 -12.57 -6.56
CA ASP A 37 -20.44 -13.68 -6.73
C ASP A 37 -21.51 -13.39 -7.79
N LYS A 38 -22.05 -12.16 -7.77
CA LYS A 38 -23.13 -11.78 -8.71
C LYS A 38 -22.63 -11.71 -10.16
N TYR A 39 -21.41 -11.22 -10.37
CA TYR A 39 -20.89 -10.91 -11.71
C TYR A 39 -19.76 -11.83 -12.17
N ASP A 40 -19.42 -12.86 -11.38
CA ASP A 40 -18.45 -13.92 -11.70
C ASP A 40 -17.04 -13.40 -12.01
N PHE A 41 -16.48 -12.54 -11.14
CA PHE A 41 -15.10 -12.08 -11.25
C PHE A 41 -14.27 -12.47 -10.02
N VAL A 42 -12.94 -12.46 -10.18
CA VAL A 42 -11.98 -12.71 -9.11
C VAL A 42 -11.55 -11.40 -8.46
N ILE A 43 -11.41 -11.38 -7.13
CA ILE A 43 -10.80 -10.29 -6.38
C ILE A 43 -9.37 -10.69 -6.04
N ALA A 44 -8.40 -9.89 -6.49
CA ALA A 44 -7.00 -9.97 -6.12
C ALA A 44 -6.67 -8.80 -5.17
N SER A 45 -6.43 -9.09 -3.89
CA SER A 45 -6.15 -8.09 -2.86
C SER A 45 -4.66 -8.06 -2.52
N ASP A 46 -4.00 -6.96 -2.84
CA ASP A 46 -2.65 -6.67 -2.36
C ASP A 46 -2.73 -6.14 -0.93
N GLU A 47 -2.32 -6.96 0.04
CA GLU A 47 -2.32 -6.66 1.47
C GLU A 47 -0.90 -6.50 2.04
N CYS A 48 0.09 -6.18 1.19
CA CYS A 48 1.49 -6.09 1.59
C CYS A 48 1.77 -5.06 2.69
N TYR A 49 0.89 -4.07 2.90
CA TYR A 49 1.05 -3.04 3.93
C TYR A 49 0.24 -3.32 5.21
N SER A 50 -0.43 -4.46 5.32
CA SER A 50 -1.34 -4.79 6.43
C SER A 50 -0.69 -4.69 7.82
N GLU A 51 0.62 -4.94 7.93
CA GLU A 51 1.36 -4.89 9.19
C GLU A 51 1.87 -3.50 9.58
N ILE A 52 1.81 -2.52 8.67
CA ILE A 52 2.23 -1.15 8.95
C ILE A 52 0.97 -0.30 9.17
N TYR A 53 0.36 -0.46 10.33
CA TYR A 53 -0.83 0.28 10.73
C TYR A 53 -0.55 1.18 11.95
N ARG A 54 -1.37 2.25 12.10
CA ARG A 54 -1.21 3.17 13.22
C ARG A 54 -1.87 2.65 14.49
N ASP A 55 -3.18 2.51 14.50
CA ASP A 55 -3.95 2.21 15.71
C ASP A 55 -4.50 0.78 15.72
N LYS A 56 -5.11 0.36 14.63
CA LYS A 56 -5.76 -0.95 14.51
C LYS A 56 -5.33 -1.65 13.22
N PRO A 57 -5.16 -2.97 13.25
CA PRO A 57 -4.90 -3.71 12.03
C PRO A 57 -6.05 -3.51 11.02
N PRO A 58 -5.73 -3.31 9.73
CA PRO A 58 -6.75 -3.23 8.68
C PRO A 58 -7.44 -4.58 8.49
N ALA A 59 -8.69 -4.53 8.02
CA ALA A 59 -9.42 -5.73 7.66
C ALA A 59 -8.79 -6.43 6.45
N GLY A 60 -8.71 -7.76 6.49
CA GLY A 60 -8.27 -8.60 5.36
C GLY A 60 -9.45 -9.14 4.55
N LEU A 61 -9.20 -9.40 3.26
CA LEU A 61 -10.24 -9.97 2.36
C LEU A 61 -10.67 -11.37 2.83
N LEU A 62 -9.71 -12.23 3.20
CA LEU A 62 -10.04 -13.59 3.67
C LEU A 62 -10.72 -13.58 5.05
N GLU A 63 -10.42 -12.60 5.90
CA GLU A 63 -11.14 -12.39 7.15
C GLU A 63 -12.61 -12.07 6.89
N ALA A 64 -12.88 -11.18 5.91
CA ALA A 64 -14.25 -10.86 5.50
C ALA A 64 -14.98 -12.08 4.92
N CYS A 65 -14.31 -12.94 4.14
CA CYS A 65 -14.86 -14.21 3.67
C CYS A 65 -15.24 -15.12 4.83
N ALA A 66 -14.33 -15.33 5.78
CA ALA A 66 -14.55 -16.20 6.93
C ALA A 66 -15.75 -15.74 7.78
N GLU A 67 -15.90 -14.43 8.02
CA GLU A 67 -17.06 -13.86 8.72
C GLU A 67 -18.38 -14.01 7.94
N MET A 68 -18.34 -14.22 6.62
CA MET A 68 -19.50 -14.57 5.79
C MET A 68 -19.76 -16.08 5.76
N GLY A 69 -19.02 -16.90 6.51
CA GLY A 69 -19.10 -18.37 6.48
C GLY A 69 -18.49 -19.00 5.22
N ARG A 70 -17.71 -18.27 4.45
CA ARG A 70 -17.09 -18.70 3.19
C ARG A 70 -15.66 -19.15 3.43
N HIS A 71 -15.49 -20.38 3.89
CA HIS A 71 -14.17 -20.96 4.19
C HIS A 71 -13.49 -21.58 2.95
N ASP A 72 -14.15 -21.63 1.81
CA ASP A 72 -13.60 -21.98 0.52
C ASP A 72 -12.88 -20.79 -0.15
N TYR A 73 -13.09 -19.57 0.34
CA TYR A 73 -12.54 -18.31 -0.19
C TYR A 73 -12.80 -18.11 -1.69
N ARG A 74 -13.81 -18.71 -2.23
CA ARG A 74 -14.10 -18.71 -3.67
C ARG A 74 -14.01 -17.29 -4.26
N ARG A 75 -13.32 -17.13 -5.38
CA ARG A 75 -13.03 -15.88 -6.09
C ARG A 75 -12.18 -14.85 -5.32
N CYS A 76 -11.62 -15.19 -4.18
CA CYS A 76 -10.84 -14.26 -3.37
C CYS A 76 -9.41 -14.75 -3.23
N VAL A 77 -8.44 -13.91 -3.62
CA VAL A 77 -7.01 -14.19 -3.47
C VAL A 77 -6.34 -12.97 -2.82
N VAL A 78 -5.52 -13.20 -1.80
CA VAL A 78 -4.70 -12.17 -1.16
C VAL A 78 -3.23 -12.39 -1.45
N PHE A 79 -2.48 -11.29 -1.46
CA PHE A 79 -1.03 -11.28 -1.61
C PHE A 79 -0.39 -10.58 -0.42
N HIS A 80 0.58 -11.24 0.19
CA HIS A 80 1.40 -10.70 1.28
C HIS A 80 2.88 -10.79 0.94
N SER A 81 3.69 -9.92 1.54
CA SER A 81 5.12 -9.86 1.25
C SER A 81 5.93 -9.47 2.49
N LEU A 82 7.13 -10.04 2.61
CA LEU A 82 8.13 -9.60 3.58
C LEU A 82 8.72 -8.22 3.26
N SER A 83 8.50 -7.72 2.05
CA SER A 83 9.05 -6.43 1.59
C SER A 83 8.70 -5.27 2.52
N LYS A 84 7.45 -5.24 3.02
CA LYS A 84 6.94 -4.15 3.87
C LYS A 84 6.80 -4.59 5.33
N ARG A 85 6.26 -5.79 5.55
CA ARG A 85 6.11 -6.39 6.88
C ARG A 85 7.45 -6.43 7.64
N SER A 86 8.50 -6.90 6.98
CA SER A 86 9.79 -7.20 7.58
C SER A 86 10.93 -6.30 7.08
N ASN A 87 10.60 -5.24 6.30
CA ASN A 87 11.57 -4.35 5.67
C ASN A 87 12.66 -5.12 4.86
N LEU A 88 12.25 -6.20 4.19
CA LEU A 88 13.11 -7.10 3.40
C LEU A 88 12.72 -7.10 1.91
N PRO A 89 12.68 -5.95 1.21
CA PRO A 89 12.24 -5.92 -0.19
C PRO A 89 13.20 -6.67 -1.12
N GLY A 90 14.49 -6.71 -0.81
CA GLY A 90 15.51 -7.41 -1.58
C GLY A 90 15.39 -8.93 -1.55
N LEU A 91 14.75 -9.50 -0.54
CA LEU A 91 14.58 -10.96 -0.41
C LEU A 91 13.62 -11.53 -1.47
N ARG A 92 12.77 -10.71 -2.08
CA ARG A 92 11.77 -11.11 -3.09
C ARG A 92 10.86 -12.24 -2.62
N SER A 93 10.42 -12.19 -1.36
CA SER A 93 9.60 -13.22 -0.72
C SER A 93 8.21 -12.70 -0.38
N GLY A 94 7.22 -13.54 -0.63
CA GLY A 94 5.81 -13.31 -0.33
C GLY A 94 5.02 -14.58 -0.57
N PHE A 95 3.71 -14.51 -0.33
CA PHE A 95 2.80 -15.62 -0.62
C PHE A 95 1.46 -15.11 -1.16
N ALA A 96 0.73 -16.01 -1.80
CA ALA A 96 -0.67 -15.86 -2.16
C ALA A 96 -1.51 -16.89 -1.41
N ALA A 97 -2.69 -16.51 -0.96
CA ALA A 97 -3.65 -17.37 -0.28
C ALA A 97 -5.08 -17.07 -0.72
N GLY A 98 -6.00 -18.05 -0.60
CA GLY A 98 -7.42 -17.87 -0.93
C GLY A 98 -7.99 -19.01 -1.75
N ASP A 99 -8.77 -18.70 -2.79
CA ASP A 99 -9.44 -19.64 -3.69
C ASP A 99 -8.50 -20.70 -4.23
N SER A 100 -8.75 -21.97 -3.90
CA SER A 100 -7.89 -23.09 -4.26
C SER A 100 -7.81 -23.35 -5.76
N GLU A 101 -8.90 -23.14 -6.53
CA GLU A 101 -8.88 -23.33 -7.99
C GLU A 101 -8.03 -22.26 -8.67
N VAL A 102 -8.19 -21.01 -8.25
CA VAL A 102 -7.37 -19.90 -8.76
C VAL A 102 -5.90 -20.14 -8.43
N LEU A 103 -5.59 -20.53 -7.18
CA LEU A 103 -4.23 -20.77 -6.74
C LEU A 103 -3.56 -21.95 -7.46
N GLN A 104 -4.28 -23.05 -7.74
CA GLN A 104 -3.74 -24.17 -8.51
C GLN A 104 -3.37 -23.76 -9.94
N ARG A 105 -4.22 -22.98 -10.62
CA ARG A 105 -3.94 -22.46 -11.95
C ARG A 105 -2.77 -21.47 -11.92
N PHE A 106 -2.73 -20.60 -10.92
CA PHE A 106 -1.63 -19.67 -10.69
C PHE A 106 -0.30 -20.40 -10.44
N LEU A 107 -0.30 -21.43 -9.59
CA LEU A 107 0.89 -22.25 -9.34
C LEU A 107 1.39 -22.93 -10.61
N ARG A 108 0.49 -23.50 -11.41
CA ARG A 108 0.86 -24.10 -12.71
C ARG A 108 1.49 -23.08 -13.65
N TYR A 109 0.91 -21.88 -13.75
CA TYR A 109 1.48 -20.78 -14.53
C TYR A 109 2.87 -20.39 -14.02
N ARG A 110 3.01 -20.25 -12.71
CA ARG A 110 4.28 -19.88 -12.04
C ARG A 110 5.38 -20.93 -12.26
N THR A 111 5.04 -22.21 -12.36
CA THR A 111 6.00 -23.30 -12.60
C THR A 111 6.76 -23.10 -13.92
N TYR A 112 6.11 -22.53 -14.93
CA TYR A 112 6.70 -22.32 -16.26
C TYR A 112 7.17 -20.87 -16.50
N HIS A 113 6.61 -19.92 -15.80
CA HIS A 113 6.81 -18.48 -16.07
C HIS A 113 7.52 -17.74 -14.93
N GLY A 114 7.86 -18.40 -13.86
CA GLY A 114 8.58 -17.82 -12.73
C GLY A 114 9.75 -18.71 -12.30
N CYS A 115 10.61 -18.12 -11.46
CA CYS A 115 11.69 -18.88 -10.83
C CYS A 115 11.28 -19.36 -9.45
N ALA A 116 11.76 -20.54 -9.04
CA ALA A 116 11.73 -20.96 -7.65
C ALA A 116 12.64 -20.06 -6.82
N MET A 117 12.21 -19.74 -5.61
CA MET A 117 13.02 -18.98 -4.67
C MET A 117 14.20 -19.85 -4.20
N PRO A 118 15.45 -19.36 -4.16
CA PRO A 118 16.59 -20.09 -3.66
C PRO A 118 16.36 -20.62 -2.23
N ILE A 119 16.92 -21.78 -1.88
CA ILE A 119 16.66 -22.44 -0.59
C ILE A 119 17.05 -21.52 0.60
N HIS A 120 18.16 -20.81 0.53
CA HIS A 120 18.58 -19.89 1.60
C HIS A 120 17.60 -18.71 1.77
N HIS A 121 16.96 -18.23 0.68
CA HIS A 121 15.87 -17.24 0.79
C HIS A 121 14.62 -17.85 1.42
N GLN A 122 14.30 -19.11 1.14
CA GLN A 122 13.17 -19.81 1.77
C GLN A 122 13.40 -19.93 3.27
N LEU A 123 14.60 -20.34 3.71
CA LEU A 123 14.94 -20.46 5.13
C LEU A 123 14.91 -19.10 5.84
N ALA A 124 15.45 -18.06 5.22
CA ALA A 124 15.38 -16.69 5.75
C ALA A 124 13.91 -16.20 5.82
N SER A 125 13.09 -16.55 4.83
CA SER A 125 11.66 -16.22 4.84
C SER A 125 10.91 -16.89 5.98
N ILE A 126 11.17 -18.17 6.25
CA ILE A 126 10.58 -18.90 7.37
C ILE A 126 10.94 -18.22 8.69
N ALA A 127 12.20 -17.85 8.88
CA ALA A 127 12.63 -17.14 10.07
C ALA A 127 11.91 -15.78 10.24
N ALA A 128 11.79 -15.01 9.15
CA ALA A 128 11.13 -13.72 9.18
C ALA A 128 9.61 -13.81 9.39
N TRP A 129 8.94 -14.82 8.81
CA TRP A 129 7.50 -15.04 9.06
C TRP A 129 7.19 -15.51 10.48
N ASN A 130 8.12 -16.18 11.15
CA ASN A 130 7.96 -16.69 12.52
C ASN A 130 8.36 -15.66 13.60
N ASP A 131 8.93 -14.52 13.24
CA ASP A 131 9.30 -13.46 14.19
C ASP A 131 8.34 -12.28 14.09
N GLU A 132 7.60 -12.02 15.14
CA GLU A 132 6.71 -10.86 15.28
C GLU A 132 7.38 -9.66 15.97
N LYS A 133 8.49 -9.87 16.67
CA LYS A 133 9.15 -8.81 17.44
C LYS A 133 9.67 -7.70 16.53
N HIS A 134 10.34 -8.05 15.44
CA HIS A 134 10.84 -7.06 14.48
C HIS A 134 9.69 -6.31 13.78
N VAL A 135 8.53 -6.96 13.54
CA VAL A 135 7.36 -6.34 12.95
C VAL A 135 6.79 -5.25 13.86
N GLN A 136 6.67 -5.55 15.16
CA GLN A 136 6.23 -4.58 16.17
C GLN A 136 7.20 -3.40 16.28
N THR A 137 8.50 -3.67 16.29
CA THR A 137 9.56 -2.63 16.30
C THR A 137 9.48 -1.76 15.06
N ASN A 138 9.37 -2.36 13.87
CA ASN A 138 9.25 -1.63 12.60
C ASN A 138 8.01 -0.72 12.59
N ARG A 139 6.88 -1.22 13.09
CA ARG A 139 5.64 -0.44 13.22
C ARG A 139 5.80 0.75 14.18
N ALA A 140 6.48 0.57 15.30
CA ALA A 140 6.76 1.64 16.25
C ALA A 140 7.62 2.75 15.64
N LEU A 141 8.68 2.38 14.91
CA LEU A 141 9.53 3.33 14.19
C LEU A 141 8.76 4.15 13.14
N TYR A 142 7.85 3.52 12.39
CA TYR A 142 7.02 4.29 11.45
C TYR A 142 6.07 5.26 12.15
N ARG A 143 5.48 4.89 13.30
CA ARG A 143 4.64 5.80 14.08
C ARG A 143 5.42 7.04 14.52
N GLU A 144 6.61 6.84 15.06
CA GLU A 144 7.50 7.92 15.49
C GLU A 144 7.84 8.87 14.33
N LYS A 145 8.17 8.32 13.16
CA LYS A 145 8.44 9.13 11.95
C LYS A 145 7.21 9.95 11.51
N PHE A 146 6.01 9.33 11.53
CA PHE A 146 4.79 10.05 11.20
C PHE A 146 4.54 11.20 12.18
N ASP A 147 4.69 10.97 13.49
CA ASP A 147 4.45 11.98 14.50
C ASP A 147 5.42 13.16 14.31
N ALA A 148 6.72 12.90 14.18
CA ALA A 148 7.72 13.94 13.98
C ALA A 148 7.53 14.73 12.67
N VAL A 149 7.22 14.07 11.56
CA VAL A 149 7.01 14.74 10.26
C VAL A 149 5.72 15.55 10.24
N LEU A 150 4.65 15.05 10.87
CA LEU A 150 3.37 15.72 10.91
C LEU A 150 3.36 16.93 11.86
N ASP A 151 4.18 16.95 12.90
CA ASP A 151 4.40 18.14 13.73
C ASP A 151 4.94 19.31 12.89
N ILE A 152 5.72 19.02 11.85
CA ILE A 152 6.30 20.03 10.95
C ILE A 152 5.37 20.37 9.78
N LEU A 153 4.82 19.35 9.12
CA LEU A 153 4.13 19.47 7.83
C LEU A 153 2.59 19.36 7.92
N GLY A 154 2.05 18.83 9.02
CA GLY A 154 0.62 18.57 9.14
C GLY A 154 -0.25 19.80 8.90
N GLY A 155 0.11 20.94 9.52
CA GLY A 155 -0.55 22.21 9.32
C GLY A 155 -0.32 22.82 7.93
N PRO A 156 0.95 23.02 7.50
CA PRO A 156 1.26 23.64 6.20
C PRO A 156 0.67 22.89 5.00
N LEU A 157 0.72 21.55 5.00
CA LEU A 157 0.18 20.72 3.92
C LEU A 157 -1.24 20.22 4.17
N LYS A 158 -1.84 20.55 5.33
CA LYS A 158 -3.17 20.04 5.74
C LYS A 158 -3.29 18.53 5.57
N VAL A 159 -2.27 17.80 6.03
CA VAL A 159 -2.17 16.34 5.92
C VAL A 159 -2.16 15.72 7.31
N SER A 160 -2.75 14.54 7.43
CA SER A 160 -2.76 13.71 8.64
C SER A 160 -2.17 12.34 8.36
N ALA A 161 -1.84 11.60 9.42
CA ALA A 161 -1.40 10.21 9.29
C ALA A 161 -2.48 9.35 8.63
N PRO A 162 -2.12 8.50 7.66
CA PRO A 162 -3.03 7.51 7.12
C PRO A 162 -3.30 6.40 8.14
N ALA A 163 -4.34 5.60 7.89
CA ALA A 163 -4.65 4.44 8.74
C ALA A 163 -3.52 3.39 8.71
N ALA A 164 -2.84 3.23 7.57
CA ALA A 164 -1.76 2.27 7.40
C ALA A 164 -0.81 2.67 6.25
N GLY A 165 0.29 1.92 6.09
CA GLY A 165 1.36 2.21 5.15
C GLY A 165 2.38 3.18 5.72
N PHE A 166 3.30 3.63 4.88
CA PHE A 166 4.38 4.58 5.26
C PHE A 166 4.47 5.78 4.33
N TYR A 167 3.35 6.14 3.69
CA TYR A 167 3.28 7.28 2.78
C TYR A 167 2.45 8.41 3.37
N LEU A 168 2.87 9.65 3.08
CA LEU A 168 2.00 10.81 3.11
C LEU A 168 1.61 11.20 1.68
N TRP A 169 0.36 11.65 1.51
CA TRP A 169 -0.23 11.97 0.20
C TRP A 169 -0.92 13.35 0.21
N PRO A 170 -0.18 14.43 0.58
CA PRO A 170 -0.74 15.77 0.63
C PRO A 170 -1.00 16.36 -0.75
N LYS A 171 -1.84 17.40 -0.76
CA LYS A 171 -1.93 18.33 -1.89
C LYS A 171 -0.78 19.32 -1.86
N THR A 172 -0.36 19.76 -3.04
CA THR A 172 0.64 20.82 -3.22
C THR A 172 -0.01 22.16 -3.56
N PRO A 173 0.57 23.29 -3.15
CA PRO A 173 0.03 24.62 -3.47
C PRO A 173 0.21 25.02 -4.93
N ILE A 174 1.17 24.43 -5.64
CA ILE A 174 1.42 24.57 -7.06
C ILE A 174 1.32 23.18 -7.72
N SER A 175 1.49 23.09 -9.05
CA SER A 175 1.45 21.79 -9.73
C SER A 175 2.46 20.82 -9.14
N ASP A 176 2.09 19.55 -9.04
CA ASP A 176 2.86 18.50 -8.36
C ASP A 176 4.26 18.27 -8.98
N ASP A 177 4.37 18.39 -10.30
CA ASP A 177 5.65 18.32 -11.02
C ASP A 177 6.54 19.54 -10.75
N ALA A 178 5.98 20.77 -10.80
CA ALA A 178 6.75 21.97 -10.48
C ALA A 178 7.20 21.97 -9.01
N PHE A 179 6.32 21.53 -8.09
CA PHE A 179 6.66 21.40 -6.68
C PHE A 179 7.83 20.41 -6.47
N ALA A 180 7.75 19.23 -7.09
CA ALA A 180 8.78 18.21 -6.98
C ALA A 180 10.13 18.66 -7.60
N GLN A 181 10.10 19.33 -8.76
CA GLN A 181 11.29 19.87 -9.41
C GLN A 181 11.97 20.95 -8.56
N ARG A 182 11.21 21.91 -8.03
CA ARG A 182 11.76 22.96 -7.15
C ARG A 182 12.32 22.35 -5.86
N LEU A 183 11.60 21.41 -5.26
CA LEU A 183 12.05 20.75 -4.04
C LEU A 183 13.38 20.01 -4.26
N GLN A 184 13.54 19.33 -5.38
CA GLN A 184 14.78 18.67 -5.74
C GLN A 184 15.91 19.68 -6.00
N ALA A 185 15.66 20.73 -6.78
CA ALA A 185 16.68 21.68 -7.21
C ALA A 185 17.14 22.62 -6.08
N GLU A 186 16.20 23.12 -5.26
CA GLU A 186 16.45 24.14 -4.25
C GLU A 186 16.76 23.55 -2.87
N HIS A 187 16.24 22.35 -2.57
CA HIS A 187 16.28 21.75 -1.24
C HIS A 187 16.87 20.34 -1.19
N ASN A 188 17.22 19.74 -2.33
CA ASN A 188 17.76 18.37 -2.45
C ASN A 188 16.87 17.31 -1.75
N VAL A 189 15.55 17.43 -1.90
CA VAL A 189 14.58 16.46 -1.42
C VAL A 189 13.77 15.90 -2.60
N THR A 190 13.74 14.57 -2.71
CA THR A 190 12.99 13.89 -3.77
C THR A 190 11.64 13.42 -3.28
N VAL A 191 10.58 13.82 -3.96
CA VAL A 191 9.21 13.34 -3.79
C VAL A 191 8.66 12.87 -5.13
N LEU A 192 7.63 12.04 -5.12
CA LEU A 192 7.03 11.55 -6.36
C LEU A 192 5.77 12.35 -6.69
N PRO A 193 5.71 13.04 -7.86
CA PRO A 193 4.50 13.71 -8.32
C PRO A 193 3.33 12.73 -8.46
N GLY A 194 2.16 13.14 -8.02
CA GLY A 194 0.99 12.27 -7.95
C GLY A 194 0.44 11.89 -9.30
N ARG A 195 0.57 12.77 -10.31
CA ARG A 195 0.13 12.49 -11.68
C ARG A 195 0.82 11.27 -12.30
N TYR A 196 2.03 10.90 -11.84
CA TYR A 196 2.74 9.69 -12.31
C TYR A 196 2.24 8.40 -11.67
N LEU A 197 1.46 8.49 -10.59
CA LEU A 197 0.86 7.35 -9.89
C LEU A 197 -0.62 7.14 -10.24
N SER A 198 -1.15 7.89 -11.18
CA SER A 198 -2.58 7.90 -11.50
C SER A 198 -2.83 8.06 -12.99
N ARG A 199 -4.05 7.80 -13.41
CA ARG A 199 -4.50 7.98 -14.77
C ARG A 199 -5.62 9.01 -14.83
N THR A 200 -5.63 9.80 -15.88
CA THR A 200 -6.76 10.71 -16.18
C THR A 200 -7.95 9.89 -16.67
N ILE A 201 -9.07 9.98 -15.97
CA ILE A 201 -10.33 9.35 -16.34
C ILE A 201 -11.41 10.44 -16.38
N ASN A 202 -12.10 10.57 -17.52
CA ASN A 202 -13.14 11.60 -17.74
C ASN A 202 -12.66 13.02 -17.40
N GLY A 203 -11.43 13.36 -17.82
CA GLY A 203 -10.83 14.68 -17.60
C GLY A 203 -10.34 14.95 -16.16
N LYS A 204 -10.40 13.99 -15.26
CA LYS A 204 -9.93 14.13 -13.89
C LYS A 204 -8.78 13.18 -13.62
N ASN A 205 -7.68 13.71 -13.05
CA ASN A 205 -6.55 12.93 -12.56
C ASN A 205 -6.52 12.99 -11.03
N PRO A 206 -6.74 11.86 -10.31
CA PRO A 206 -6.82 11.86 -8.84
C PRO A 206 -5.48 12.17 -8.15
N GLY A 207 -4.37 12.05 -8.86
CA GLY A 207 -3.03 12.38 -8.36
C GLY A 207 -2.56 13.79 -8.68
N GLU A 208 -3.31 14.54 -9.47
CA GLU A 208 -2.94 15.92 -9.84
C GLU A 208 -2.86 16.82 -8.59
N ASN A 209 -1.82 17.66 -8.56
CA ASN A 209 -1.50 18.54 -7.43
C ASN A 209 -1.34 17.79 -6.11
N ARG A 210 -0.74 16.60 -6.15
CA ARG A 210 -0.37 15.80 -4.97
C ARG A 210 1.06 15.29 -5.10
N ILE A 211 1.66 15.00 -3.96
CA ILE A 211 2.96 14.32 -3.92
C ILE A 211 2.88 13.09 -3.00
N ARG A 212 3.65 12.07 -3.34
CA ARG A 212 3.90 10.96 -2.43
C ARG A 212 5.22 11.15 -1.72
N MET A 213 5.18 11.18 -0.39
CA MET A 213 6.34 11.16 0.49
C MET A 213 6.43 9.81 1.18
N ALA A 214 7.56 9.11 1.06
CA ALA A 214 7.78 7.81 1.71
C ALA A 214 8.70 8.01 2.92
N LEU A 215 8.22 7.73 4.13
CA LEU A 215 8.97 7.91 5.38
C LEU A 215 9.91 6.73 5.67
N VAL A 216 10.71 6.32 4.69
CA VAL A 216 11.57 5.12 4.79
C VAL A 216 12.96 5.41 5.34
N ALA A 217 13.45 6.65 5.22
CA ALA A 217 14.74 7.09 5.74
C ALA A 217 14.78 7.02 7.29
N PRO A 218 15.95 7.07 7.95
CA PRO A 218 16.06 7.27 9.39
C PRO A 218 15.26 8.48 9.88
N LEU A 219 14.93 8.50 11.18
CA LEU A 219 14.07 9.53 11.76
C LEU A 219 14.62 10.94 11.53
N GLU A 220 15.91 11.12 11.77
CA GLU A 220 16.58 12.42 11.63
C GLU A 220 16.54 12.94 10.19
N GLU A 221 16.72 12.06 9.21
CA GLU A 221 16.60 12.42 7.78
C GLU A 221 15.16 12.74 7.39
N CYS A 222 14.18 12.03 7.97
CA CYS A 222 12.75 12.36 7.75
C CYS A 222 12.41 13.74 8.31
N ILE A 223 12.94 14.09 9.49
CA ILE A 223 12.76 15.40 10.13
C ILE A 223 13.43 16.49 9.26
N GLU A 224 14.68 16.28 8.86
CA GLU A 224 15.40 17.22 8.00
C GLU A 224 14.68 17.44 6.66
N GLY A 225 14.23 16.35 6.02
CA GLY A 225 13.45 16.43 4.80
C GLY A 225 12.14 17.22 4.98
N ALA A 226 11.45 17.02 6.10
CA ALA A 226 10.25 17.77 6.44
C ALA A 226 10.52 19.29 6.63
N GLN A 227 11.62 19.64 7.30
CA GLN A 227 12.03 21.03 7.48
C GLN A 227 12.37 21.71 6.14
N ARG A 228 13.05 21.01 5.24
CA ARG A 228 13.37 21.49 3.89
C ARG A 228 12.08 21.69 3.04
N ILE A 229 11.13 20.77 3.14
CA ILE A 229 9.81 20.90 2.49
C ILE A 229 9.10 22.14 3.04
N LYS A 230 9.11 22.34 4.37
CA LYS A 230 8.52 23.51 4.99
C LYS A 230 9.16 24.81 4.50
N ALA A 231 10.49 24.85 4.37
CA ALA A 231 11.19 26.03 3.84
C ALA A 231 10.74 26.39 2.42
N LEU A 232 10.54 25.39 1.53
CA LEU A 232 9.94 25.65 0.22
C LEU A 232 8.52 26.18 0.31
N LEU A 233 7.68 25.61 1.20
CA LEU A 233 6.30 26.07 1.38
C LEU A 233 6.21 27.50 1.88
N ASP A 234 7.12 27.90 2.78
CA ASP A 234 7.20 29.27 3.33
C ASP A 234 7.70 30.29 2.27
N ALA A 235 8.33 29.83 1.18
CA ALA A 235 8.84 30.65 0.07
C ALA A 235 7.87 30.70 -1.15
N LEU A 236 6.72 30.03 -1.08
CA LEU A 236 5.69 30.00 -2.12
C LEU A 236 4.59 31.01 -1.86
#